data_080a613dbc5aca43132074e8ac41822d
#
_entry.id   080a613dbc5aca43132074e8ac41822d
#
_cell.length_a   1.000
_cell.length_b   1.000
_cell.length_c   1.000
_cell.angle_alpha   90.00
_cell.angle_beta   90.00
_cell.angle_gamma   90.00
#
_symmetry.space_group_name_H-M   'P 1'
#
loop_
_entity.id
_entity.type
_entity.pdbx_description
1 polymer ?
#
loop_
_entity_poly.entity_id
_entity_poly.type
_entity_poly.pdbx_seq_one_letter_code
_entity_poly.pdbx_strand_id
1 'polypeptide(L)'
;MTIEERAGQLKYDAPAIERLGIPTYNWWNEALHGVARAGTATVFPQAIGCAAMFDEEGMEKIADVIATEGRAKYNAFSAEDDRDIYKGLTFWSPNINIFRDPRWGRGHETYGEDPYLTARLGVASSRACRETEKR
;
A
#
# COMPACT_ATOMS: atom_id res chain seq x y z
N MET A 1 -8.81 24.04 -10.61
CA MET A 1 -7.72 23.42 -11.41
C MET A 1 -7.93 23.74 -12.87
N THR A 2 -6.87 24.18 -13.56
CA THR A 2 -6.84 24.26 -15.04
C THR A 2 -6.81 22.86 -15.64
N ILE A 3 -6.87 22.76 -16.98
CA ILE A 3 -6.77 21.45 -17.66
C ILE A 3 -5.36 20.86 -17.48
N GLU A 4 -4.34 21.69 -17.57
CA GLU A 4 -2.93 21.29 -17.37
C GLU A 4 -2.67 20.79 -15.95
N GLU A 5 -3.21 21.49 -14.94
CA GLU A 5 -3.13 21.07 -13.55
C GLU A 5 -3.81 19.71 -13.32
N ARG A 6 -5.00 19.51 -13.92
CA ARG A 6 -5.70 18.21 -13.82
C ARG A 6 -4.90 17.09 -14.49
N ALA A 7 -4.34 17.36 -15.67
CA ALA A 7 -3.50 16.40 -16.38
C ALA A 7 -2.25 16.06 -15.57
N GLY A 8 -1.64 17.04 -14.90
CA GLY A 8 -0.51 16.83 -14.00
C GLY A 8 -0.82 15.87 -12.84
N GLN A 9 -2.04 15.93 -12.30
CA GLN A 9 -2.46 15.04 -11.18
C GLN A 9 -2.66 13.57 -11.58
N LEU A 10 -2.65 13.26 -12.88
CA LEU A 10 -2.75 11.87 -13.37
C LEU A 10 -1.40 11.14 -13.40
N LYS A 11 -0.30 11.83 -13.11
CA LYS A 11 1.01 11.20 -13.00
C LYS A 11 1.22 10.56 -11.63
N TYR A 12 2.15 9.59 -11.56
CA TYR A 12 2.56 8.99 -10.28
C TYR A 12 3.27 10.00 -9.36
N ASP A 13 3.94 10.98 -9.95
CA ASP A 13 4.61 12.13 -9.32
C ASP A 13 3.75 13.41 -9.48
N ALA A 14 2.60 13.43 -8.81
CA ALA A 14 1.66 14.54 -8.93
C ALA A 14 2.27 15.85 -8.39
N PRO A 15 2.36 16.92 -9.21
CA PRO A 15 2.95 18.19 -8.80
C PRO A 15 2.08 18.94 -7.80
N ALA A 16 2.69 19.83 -7.01
CA ALA A 16 1.96 20.77 -6.16
C ALA A 16 1.08 21.73 -6.98
N ILE A 17 -0.02 22.16 -6.38
CA ILE A 17 -0.82 23.28 -6.87
C ILE A 17 -0.95 24.29 -5.72
N GLU A 18 0.09 25.12 -5.58
CA GLU A 18 0.30 26.01 -4.43
C GLU A 18 -0.91 26.93 -4.17
N ARG A 19 -1.49 27.54 -5.23
CA ARG A 19 -2.66 28.41 -5.11
C ARG A 19 -3.90 27.72 -4.54
N LEU A 20 -3.94 26.37 -4.52
CA LEU A 20 -5.03 25.57 -3.97
C LEU A 20 -4.63 24.87 -2.66
N GLY A 21 -3.41 25.09 -2.17
CA GLY A 21 -2.88 24.43 -0.98
C GLY A 21 -2.71 22.92 -1.15
N ILE A 22 -2.57 22.45 -2.40
CA ILE A 22 -2.36 21.03 -2.71
C ILE A 22 -0.85 20.79 -2.78
N PRO A 23 -0.27 19.97 -1.87
CA PRO A 23 1.14 19.62 -1.93
C PRO A 23 1.45 18.63 -3.05
N THR A 24 2.71 18.43 -3.36
CA THR A 24 3.16 17.30 -4.20
C THR A 24 2.75 15.98 -3.54
N TYR A 25 2.46 14.98 -4.37
CA TYR A 25 2.20 13.63 -3.88
C TYR A 25 2.77 12.58 -4.85
N ASN A 26 3.50 11.62 -4.28
CA ASN A 26 3.96 10.48 -5.05
C ASN A 26 3.06 9.28 -4.78
N TRP A 27 2.41 8.78 -5.85
CA TRP A 27 1.47 7.67 -5.81
C TRP A 27 2.16 6.29 -5.75
N TRP A 28 3.48 6.25 -5.96
CA TRP A 28 4.24 5.01 -6.02
C TRP A 28 4.78 4.60 -4.66
N ASN A 29 4.04 3.78 -3.96
CA ASN A 29 4.40 3.29 -2.63
C ASN A 29 4.16 1.78 -2.56
N GLU A 30 5.01 1.06 -1.85
CA GLU A 30 5.00 -0.39 -1.76
C GLU A 30 4.90 -0.87 -0.32
N ALA A 31 4.09 -1.94 -0.12
CA ALA A 31 3.99 -2.65 1.14
C ALA A 31 3.65 -4.14 0.92
N LEU A 32 4.27 -4.79 -0.08
CA LEU A 32 4.00 -6.17 -0.48
C LEU A 32 4.31 -7.18 0.65
N HIS A 33 5.30 -6.88 1.49
CA HIS A 33 5.68 -7.66 2.66
C HIS A 33 6.21 -6.79 3.81
N GLY A 34 5.54 -5.70 4.07
CA GLY A 34 5.93 -4.59 4.94
C GLY A 34 6.23 -3.34 4.13
N VAL A 35 6.19 -2.18 4.80
CA VAL A 35 6.42 -0.89 4.13
C VAL A 35 7.81 -0.81 3.55
N ALA A 36 7.93 -0.53 2.27
CA ALA A 36 9.19 -0.36 1.54
C ALA A 36 9.13 0.92 0.68
N ARG A 37 10.23 1.50 0.28
CA ARG A 37 11.65 1.18 0.49
C ARG A 37 12.35 2.28 1.30
N ALA A 38 11.60 3.30 1.72
CA ALA A 38 12.14 4.45 2.43
C ALA A 38 12.44 4.09 3.90
N GLY A 39 13.69 3.76 4.19
CA GLY A 39 14.15 3.40 5.53
C GLY A 39 13.73 2.01 6.00
N THR A 40 13.81 1.78 7.31
CA THR A 40 13.52 0.48 7.96
C THR A 40 12.05 0.35 8.31
N ALA A 41 11.50 -0.86 8.17
CA ALA A 41 10.17 -1.26 8.64
C ALA A 41 10.15 -2.76 8.96
N THR A 42 9.08 -3.25 9.57
CA THR A 42 8.87 -4.67 9.81
C THR A 42 8.70 -5.41 8.48
N VAL A 43 9.41 -6.52 8.32
CA VAL A 43 9.33 -7.37 7.13
C VAL A 43 8.47 -8.60 7.44
N PHE A 44 7.48 -8.83 6.60
CA PHE A 44 6.58 -9.99 6.65
C PHE A 44 6.84 -10.92 5.45
N PRO A 45 6.31 -12.15 5.45
CA PRO A 45 6.28 -12.95 4.23
C PRO A 45 5.53 -12.24 3.10
N GLN A 46 5.81 -12.61 1.86
CA GLN A 46 5.00 -12.17 0.71
C GLN A 46 3.53 -12.61 0.87
N ALA A 47 2.61 -11.96 0.15
CA ALA A 47 1.17 -12.21 0.28
C ALA A 47 0.80 -13.70 0.17
N ILE A 48 1.40 -14.44 -0.75
CA ILE A 48 1.19 -15.89 -0.91
C ILE A 48 1.64 -16.69 0.33
N GLY A 49 2.72 -16.25 0.98
CA GLY A 49 3.20 -16.86 2.23
C GLY A 49 2.27 -16.54 3.40
N CYS A 50 1.77 -15.31 3.48
CA CYS A 50 0.75 -14.94 4.46
C CYS A 50 -0.56 -15.72 4.25
N ALA A 51 -0.95 -15.95 3.01
CA ALA A 51 -2.15 -16.74 2.69
C ALA A 51 -2.09 -18.18 3.21
N ALA A 52 -0.89 -18.76 3.28
CA ALA A 52 -0.69 -20.12 3.82
C ALA A 52 -1.04 -20.26 5.32
N MET A 53 -1.24 -19.17 6.05
CA MET A 53 -1.75 -19.20 7.42
C MET A 53 -3.22 -19.61 7.49
N PHE A 54 -4.03 -19.36 6.46
CA PHE A 54 -5.49 -19.50 6.46
C PHE A 54 -6.17 -18.78 7.65
N ASP A 55 -5.60 -17.65 8.07
CA ASP A 55 -5.96 -16.90 9.28
C ASP A 55 -6.27 -15.43 8.93
N GLU A 56 -7.55 -15.07 8.94
CA GLU A 56 -8.02 -13.71 8.66
C GLU A 56 -7.64 -12.74 9.78
N GLU A 57 -7.72 -13.16 11.03
CA GLU A 57 -7.38 -12.32 12.19
C GLU A 57 -5.88 -12.03 12.20
N GLY A 58 -5.06 -13.04 11.91
CA GLY A 58 -3.61 -12.89 11.74
C GLY A 58 -3.27 -11.91 10.60
N MET A 59 -3.99 -12.00 9.47
CA MET A 59 -3.80 -11.09 8.35
C MET A 59 -4.17 -9.64 8.70
N GLU A 60 -5.26 -9.45 9.45
CA GLU A 60 -5.67 -8.12 9.92
C GLU A 60 -4.61 -7.49 10.84
N LYS A 61 -4.02 -8.27 11.76
CA LYS A 61 -2.93 -7.82 12.64
C LYS A 61 -1.67 -7.43 11.85
N ILE A 62 -1.29 -8.21 10.85
CA ILE A 62 -0.17 -7.89 9.95
C ILE A 62 -0.43 -6.57 9.24
N ALA A 63 -1.61 -6.41 8.67
CA ALA A 63 -2.00 -5.21 7.95
C ALA A 63 -2.10 -3.97 8.85
N ASP A 64 -2.51 -4.11 10.12
CA ASP A 64 -2.51 -3.01 11.11
C ASP A 64 -1.08 -2.52 11.41
N VAL A 65 -0.12 -3.43 11.55
CA VAL A 65 1.31 -3.06 11.69
C VAL A 65 1.79 -2.30 10.45
N ILE A 66 1.54 -2.83 9.26
CA ILE A 66 1.92 -2.19 7.99
C ILE A 66 1.32 -0.79 7.88
N ALA A 67 0.04 -0.65 8.17
CA ALA A 67 -0.67 0.62 8.10
C ALA A 67 -0.14 1.64 9.13
N THR A 68 0.14 1.19 10.35
CA THR A 68 0.71 2.02 11.42
C THR A 68 2.11 2.51 11.06
N GLU A 69 2.98 1.61 10.58
CA GLU A 69 4.33 2.00 10.15
C GLU A 69 4.31 2.91 8.93
N GLY A 70 3.42 2.65 7.97
CA GLY A 70 3.21 3.51 6.82
C GLY A 70 2.79 4.92 7.21
N ARG A 71 1.84 5.05 8.14
CA ARG A 71 1.36 6.33 8.66
C ARG A 71 2.46 7.06 9.43
N ALA A 72 3.20 6.37 10.29
CA ALA A 72 4.30 6.97 11.05
C ALA A 72 5.39 7.53 10.13
N LYS A 73 5.79 6.77 9.11
CA LYS A 73 6.77 7.21 8.11
C LYS A 73 6.26 8.40 7.31
N TYR A 74 5.03 8.34 6.81
CA TYR A 74 4.42 9.46 6.08
C TYR A 74 4.41 10.74 6.90
N ASN A 75 4.03 10.65 8.17
CA ASN A 75 4.00 11.81 9.06
C ASN A 75 5.41 12.40 9.27
N ALA A 76 6.41 11.55 9.50
CA ALA A 76 7.79 11.97 9.68
C ALA A 76 8.36 12.65 8.42
N PHE A 77 8.22 12.04 7.24
CA PHE A 77 8.69 12.60 5.99
C PHE A 77 7.94 13.88 5.60
N SER A 78 6.62 13.90 5.81
CA SER A 78 5.80 15.08 5.49
C SER A 78 6.11 16.27 6.39
N ALA A 79 6.55 16.06 7.63
CA ALA A 79 7.00 17.13 8.52
C ALA A 79 8.28 17.82 8.01
N GLU A 80 9.10 17.10 7.26
CA GLU A 80 10.31 17.60 6.59
C GLU A 80 10.03 18.08 5.14
N ASP A 81 8.75 18.13 4.73
CA ASP A 81 8.28 18.37 3.35
C ASP A 81 8.87 17.39 2.30
N ASP A 82 9.30 16.22 2.76
CA ASP A 82 9.80 15.15 1.92
C ASP A 82 8.65 14.25 1.45
N ARG A 83 8.25 14.42 0.20
CA ARG A 83 7.10 13.74 -0.44
C ARG A 83 7.52 12.90 -1.64
N ASP A 84 8.73 12.40 -1.62
CA ASP A 84 9.32 11.61 -2.70
C ASP A 84 8.72 10.20 -2.78
N ILE A 85 9.16 9.42 -3.75
CA ILE A 85 8.75 8.04 -4.00
C ILE A 85 8.90 7.17 -2.73
N TYR A 86 7.97 6.27 -2.48
CA TYR A 86 7.88 5.37 -1.33
C TYR A 86 7.61 6.05 0.03
N LYS A 87 7.21 7.30 0.04
CA LYS A 87 6.95 8.08 1.27
C LYS A 87 5.49 8.49 1.43
N GLY A 88 4.62 8.04 0.54
CA GLY A 88 3.18 8.27 0.58
C GLY A 88 2.41 7.15 1.28
N LEU A 89 1.07 7.22 1.17
CA LEU A 89 0.13 6.29 1.81
C LEU A 89 -0.70 5.45 0.84
N THR A 90 -0.46 5.59 -0.46
CA THR A 90 -1.17 4.84 -1.49
C THR A 90 -0.37 3.59 -1.84
N PHE A 91 -0.61 2.50 -1.13
CA PHE A 91 0.13 1.26 -1.32
C PHE A 91 -0.45 0.42 -2.47
N TRP A 92 0.41 -0.03 -3.38
CA TRP A 92 0.09 -0.92 -4.51
C TRP A 92 0.17 -2.39 -4.09
N SER A 93 -0.40 -2.69 -2.94
CA SER A 93 -0.34 -4.01 -2.30
C SER A 93 -1.49 -4.21 -1.29
N PRO A 94 -1.89 -5.48 -1.08
CA PRO A 94 -1.50 -6.66 -1.86
C PRO A 94 -2.05 -6.62 -3.28
N ASN A 95 -1.55 -7.51 -4.16
CA ASN A 95 -2.14 -7.69 -5.48
C ASN A 95 -3.39 -8.57 -5.36
N ILE A 96 -4.57 -7.92 -5.26
CA ILE A 96 -5.87 -8.62 -5.17
C ILE A 96 -6.24 -9.15 -6.55
N ASN A 97 -5.70 -10.30 -6.89
CA ASN A 97 -5.90 -10.99 -8.16
C ASN A 97 -5.75 -12.50 -7.95
N ILE A 98 -6.20 -13.30 -8.89
CA ILE A 98 -6.10 -14.76 -8.84
C ILE A 98 -4.82 -15.22 -9.53
N PHE A 99 -4.03 -16.04 -8.86
CA PHE A 99 -2.82 -16.64 -9.42
C PHE A 99 -3.19 -17.76 -10.40
N ARG A 100 -3.44 -17.40 -11.66
CA ARG A 100 -3.96 -18.34 -12.69
C ARG A 100 -2.90 -19.16 -13.38
N ASP A 101 -1.67 -18.69 -13.44
CA ASP A 101 -0.61 -19.31 -14.24
C ASP A 101 0.72 -19.22 -13.49
N PRO A 102 1.39 -20.36 -13.23
CA PRO A 102 2.66 -20.40 -12.50
C PRO A 102 3.82 -19.66 -13.18
N ARG A 103 3.69 -19.36 -14.48
CA ARG A 103 4.68 -18.56 -15.23
C ARG A 103 4.56 -17.06 -14.95
N TRP A 104 3.49 -16.61 -14.30
CA TRP A 104 3.32 -15.21 -13.97
C TRP A 104 4.28 -14.76 -12.86
N GLY A 105 5.25 -13.89 -13.19
CA GLY A 105 6.34 -13.49 -12.31
C GLY A 105 5.91 -12.75 -11.03
N ARG A 106 4.67 -12.22 -10.95
CA ARG A 106 4.12 -11.53 -9.78
C ARG A 106 3.12 -12.36 -8.98
N GLY A 107 3.03 -13.67 -9.23
CA GLY A 107 2.10 -14.57 -8.54
C GLY A 107 2.24 -14.54 -7.01
N HIS A 108 3.47 -14.43 -6.51
CA HIS A 108 3.79 -14.38 -5.07
C HIS A 108 3.25 -13.12 -4.35
N GLU A 109 2.86 -12.09 -5.09
CA GLU A 109 2.25 -10.88 -4.54
C GLU A 109 0.74 -11.04 -4.28
N THR A 110 0.14 -12.17 -4.70
CA THR A 110 -1.28 -12.50 -4.51
C THR A 110 -1.48 -13.44 -3.33
N TYR A 111 -2.73 -13.58 -2.91
CA TYR A 111 -3.12 -14.59 -1.90
C TYR A 111 -3.32 -16.00 -2.47
N GLY A 112 -2.98 -16.24 -3.74
CA GLY A 112 -3.04 -17.54 -4.38
C GLY A 112 -4.14 -17.69 -5.44
N GLU A 113 -4.49 -18.92 -5.74
CA GLU A 113 -5.42 -19.26 -6.81
C GLU A 113 -6.90 -19.35 -6.39
N ASP A 114 -7.16 -19.49 -5.08
CA ASP A 114 -8.51 -19.60 -4.56
C ASP A 114 -9.18 -18.23 -4.40
N PRO A 115 -10.34 -17.99 -5.06
CA PRO A 115 -11.00 -16.70 -5.01
C PRO A 115 -11.66 -16.42 -3.64
N TYR A 116 -12.08 -17.45 -2.90
CA TYR A 116 -12.67 -17.26 -1.58
C TYR A 116 -11.60 -16.82 -0.57
N LEU A 117 -10.48 -17.52 -0.49
CA LEU A 117 -9.35 -17.15 0.37
C LEU A 117 -8.84 -15.76 0.03
N THR A 118 -8.66 -15.46 -1.27
CA THR A 118 -8.24 -14.13 -1.73
C THR A 118 -9.21 -13.04 -1.29
N ALA A 119 -10.51 -13.26 -1.39
CA ALA A 119 -11.53 -12.30 -0.96
C ALA A 119 -11.47 -12.07 0.56
N ARG A 120 -11.37 -13.14 1.36
CA ARG A 120 -11.35 -13.04 2.83
C ARG A 120 -10.11 -12.27 3.33
N LEU A 121 -8.93 -12.67 2.87
CA LEU A 121 -7.68 -12.02 3.27
C LEU A 121 -7.55 -10.61 2.69
N GLY A 122 -8.05 -10.37 1.48
CA GLY A 122 -8.11 -9.04 0.88
C GLY A 122 -9.00 -8.07 1.66
N VAL A 123 -10.13 -8.53 2.18
CA VAL A 123 -10.99 -7.73 3.07
C VAL A 123 -10.30 -7.46 4.40
N ALA A 124 -9.68 -8.48 5.03
CA ALA A 124 -8.97 -8.33 6.30
C ALA A 124 -7.87 -7.27 6.20
N SER A 125 -7.01 -7.35 5.18
CA SER A 125 -5.95 -6.37 4.97
C SER A 125 -6.48 -4.96 4.66
N SER A 126 -7.56 -4.85 3.88
CA SER A 126 -8.14 -3.55 3.53
C SER A 126 -8.81 -2.85 4.73
N ARG A 127 -9.39 -3.60 5.66
CA ARG A 127 -9.99 -3.05 6.89
C ARG A 127 -8.94 -2.38 7.76
N ALA A 128 -7.86 -3.08 8.07
CA ALA A 128 -6.78 -2.54 8.90
C ALA A 128 -6.20 -1.25 8.31
N CYS A 129 -5.96 -1.20 6.99
CA CYS A 129 -5.45 0.00 6.32
C CYS A 129 -6.40 1.21 6.43
N ARG A 130 -7.72 1.00 6.47
CA ARG A 130 -8.71 2.07 6.62
C ARG A 130 -8.92 2.54 8.07
N GLU A 131 -8.82 1.65 9.03
CA GLU A 131 -9.06 1.98 10.44
C GLU A 131 -7.94 2.80 11.06
N THR A 132 -6.74 2.69 10.53
CA THR A 132 -5.57 3.51 10.96
C THR A 132 -5.76 5.00 10.65
N GLU A 133 -6.70 5.37 9.78
CA GLU A 133 -7.06 6.78 9.53
C GLU A 133 -7.83 7.42 10.70
N LYS A 134 -8.34 6.63 11.63
CA LYS A 134 -9.15 7.09 12.77
C LYS A 134 -8.37 7.17 14.09
N ARG A 135 -7.11 6.76 14.10
CA ARG A 135 -6.21 6.81 15.25
C ARG A 135 -5.16 7.90 15.04
#